data_76601d72abde31ca48b5d247ca170069
#
_entry.id   76601d72abde31ca48b5d247ca170069
#
_cell.length_a   1.000
_cell.length_b   1.000
_cell.length_c   1.000
_cell.angle_alpha   90.00
_cell.angle_beta   90.00
_cell.angle_gamma   90.00
#
_symmetry.space_group_name_H-M   'P 1'
#
loop_
_entity.id
_entity.type
_entity.pdbx_description
1 polymer ?
#
loop_
_entity_poly.entity_id
_entity_poly.type
_entity_poly.pdbx_seq_one_letter_code
_entity_poly.pdbx_strand_id
1 'polypeptide(L)'
;DNVDGAFNALHSYWEDKCGKLQIRTPNQGMNTLINTWTLYQSEINVMVSRFASFIEVGGRTGLGYRDTAQDAMTIPHSNPGKCRERIEQLLNGLVSEGYGLHLFDPAWFEEEKKSDGFKSPTVIPVAEKDRIHGPEDACADDALWLVPAVVEYIKETGEIDFVEKAVPYADGGSATVYEHLKAILDFS
;
A
#
# COMPACT_ATOMS: atom_id res chain seq x y z
N ASP A 1 -28.26 -13.05 -14.78
CA ASP A 1 -26.96 -13.14 -14.10
C ASP A 1 -25.97 -13.78 -15.07
N ASN A 2 -24.86 -13.08 -15.35
CA ASN A 2 -23.83 -13.56 -16.28
C ASN A 2 -22.68 -14.19 -15.48
N VAL A 3 -22.89 -15.39 -14.94
CA VAL A 3 -21.91 -16.13 -14.13
C VAL A 3 -20.66 -16.47 -14.96
N ASP A 4 -20.85 -16.94 -16.19
CA ASP A 4 -19.71 -17.29 -17.07
C ASP A 4 -18.87 -16.06 -17.41
N GLY A 5 -19.50 -14.91 -17.67
CA GLY A 5 -18.81 -13.66 -17.91
C GLY A 5 -18.00 -13.20 -16.68
N ALA A 6 -18.55 -13.31 -15.48
CA ALA A 6 -17.85 -12.97 -14.24
C ALA A 6 -16.66 -13.92 -13.98
N PHE A 7 -16.86 -15.24 -14.22
CA PHE A 7 -15.79 -16.22 -14.07
C PHE A 7 -14.65 -15.96 -15.07
N ASN A 8 -14.96 -15.71 -16.33
CA ASN A 8 -13.95 -15.40 -17.36
C ASN A 8 -13.18 -14.10 -17.03
N ALA A 9 -13.87 -13.07 -16.55
CA ALA A 9 -13.24 -11.83 -16.14
C ALA A 9 -12.25 -12.05 -14.97
N LEU A 10 -12.65 -12.82 -13.96
CA LEU A 10 -11.80 -13.18 -12.83
C LEU A 10 -10.58 -14.01 -13.26
N HIS A 11 -10.80 -14.98 -14.13
CA HIS A 11 -9.72 -15.82 -14.67
C HIS A 11 -8.71 -14.97 -15.44
N SER A 12 -9.17 -14.11 -16.35
CA SER A 12 -8.29 -13.21 -17.12
C SER A 12 -7.53 -12.23 -16.23
N TYR A 13 -8.15 -11.72 -15.16
CA TYR A 13 -7.47 -10.86 -14.18
C TYR A 13 -6.27 -11.58 -13.55
N TRP A 14 -6.47 -12.81 -13.07
CA TRP A 14 -5.38 -13.55 -12.42
C TRP A 14 -4.33 -14.05 -13.40
N GLU A 15 -4.71 -14.41 -14.64
CA GLU A 15 -3.74 -14.72 -15.69
C GLU A 15 -2.85 -13.52 -16.02
N ASP A 16 -3.41 -12.31 -16.11
CA ASP A 16 -2.60 -11.10 -16.30
C ASP A 16 -1.63 -10.87 -15.14
N LYS A 17 -2.09 -10.95 -13.89
CA LYS A 17 -1.24 -10.71 -12.72
C LYS A 17 -0.16 -11.77 -12.55
N CYS A 18 -0.53 -13.04 -12.53
CA CYS A 18 0.41 -14.15 -12.35
C CYS A 18 1.28 -14.40 -13.59
N GLY A 19 0.87 -13.93 -14.77
CA GLY A 19 1.63 -14.10 -16.01
C GLY A 19 2.83 -13.18 -16.16
N LYS A 20 2.96 -12.12 -15.34
CA LYS A 20 4.04 -11.12 -15.46
C LYS A 20 5.43 -11.68 -15.14
N LEU A 21 5.51 -12.61 -14.20
CA LEU A 21 6.74 -13.29 -13.83
C LEU A 21 6.55 -14.80 -13.92
N GLN A 22 7.33 -15.45 -14.76
CA GLN A 22 7.25 -16.90 -14.96
C GLN A 22 8.65 -17.53 -14.94
N ILE A 23 8.83 -18.52 -14.10
CA ILE A 23 10.05 -19.36 -14.09
C ILE A 23 9.74 -20.76 -14.62
N ARG A 24 10.76 -21.41 -15.16
CA ARG A 24 10.71 -22.79 -15.59
C ARG A 24 11.94 -23.54 -15.08
N THR A 25 11.74 -24.40 -14.09
CA THR A 25 12.77 -25.21 -13.48
C THR A 25 12.41 -26.69 -13.57
N PRO A 26 13.36 -27.62 -13.32
CA PRO A 26 13.05 -29.04 -13.20
C PRO A 26 12.11 -29.38 -12.03
N ASN A 27 12.00 -28.50 -11.04
CA ASN A 27 11.14 -28.71 -9.87
C ASN A 27 9.74 -28.08 -10.10
N GLN A 28 8.75 -28.94 -10.37
CA GLN A 28 7.38 -28.49 -10.64
C GLN A 28 6.74 -27.76 -9.43
N GLY A 29 7.05 -28.20 -8.21
CA GLY A 29 6.54 -27.51 -7.00
C GLY A 29 7.05 -26.07 -6.90
N MET A 30 8.33 -25.85 -7.20
CA MET A 30 8.92 -24.51 -7.26
C MET A 30 8.27 -23.65 -8.36
N ASN A 31 8.03 -24.22 -9.54
CA ASN A 31 7.35 -23.51 -10.61
C ASN A 31 5.94 -23.06 -10.19
N THR A 32 5.16 -23.96 -9.59
CA THR A 32 3.80 -23.65 -9.10
C THR A 32 3.84 -22.58 -8.00
N LEU A 33 4.77 -22.71 -7.06
CA LEU A 33 4.91 -21.75 -5.96
C LEU A 33 5.20 -20.34 -6.50
N ILE A 34 6.22 -20.19 -7.34
CA ILE A 34 6.66 -18.88 -7.84
C ILE A 34 5.68 -18.30 -8.87
N ASN A 35 5.23 -19.12 -9.83
CA ASN A 35 4.42 -18.62 -10.94
C ASN A 35 2.97 -18.31 -10.57
N THR A 36 2.50 -18.79 -9.42
CA THR A 36 1.10 -18.63 -9.00
C THR A 36 0.99 -18.11 -7.58
N TRP A 37 1.42 -18.91 -6.59
CA TRP A 37 1.07 -18.64 -5.20
C TRP A 37 1.76 -17.40 -4.60
N THR A 38 3.04 -17.15 -4.93
CA THR A 38 3.73 -15.97 -4.42
C THR A 38 3.16 -14.69 -5.03
N LEU A 39 2.90 -14.66 -6.33
CA LEU A 39 2.30 -13.51 -7.00
C LEU A 39 0.88 -13.25 -6.53
N TYR A 40 0.07 -14.32 -6.41
CA TYR A 40 -1.28 -14.24 -5.86
C TYR A 40 -1.26 -13.67 -4.43
N GLN A 41 -0.41 -14.20 -3.56
CA GLN A 41 -0.35 -13.78 -2.16
C GLN A 41 0.12 -12.32 -2.03
N SER A 42 1.10 -11.91 -2.82
CA SER A 42 1.57 -10.52 -2.85
C SER A 42 0.46 -9.56 -3.27
N GLU A 43 -0.27 -9.86 -4.32
CA GLU A 43 -1.38 -9.05 -4.80
C GLU A 43 -2.51 -8.95 -3.74
N ILE A 44 -2.87 -10.07 -3.11
CA ILE A 44 -3.88 -10.10 -2.05
C ILE A 44 -3.43 -9.29 -0.83
N ASN A 45 -2.18 -9.40 -0.39
CA ASN A 45 -1.68 -8.63 0.73
C ASN A 45 -1.80 -7.12 0.49
N VAL A 46 -1.43 -6.67 -0.70
CA VAL A 46 -1.55 -5.25 -1.08
C VAL A 46 -3.01 -4.81 -1.19
N MET A 47 -3.90 -5.67 -1.71
CA MET A 47 -5.32 -5.36 -1.84
C MET A 47 -6.02 -5.22 -0.48
N VAL A 48 -5.76 -6.13 0.44
CA VAL A 48 -6.51 -6.27 1.71
C VAL A 48 -5.79 -5.60 2.87
N SER A 49 -4.54 -5.12 2.69
CA SER A 49 -3.68 -4.56 3.74
C SER A 49 -3.62 -5.49 4.94
N ARG A 50 -2.73 -6.45 4.88
CA ARG A 50 -2.52 -7.54 5.87
C ARG A 50 -3.39 -7.49 7.11
N PHE A 51 -4.39 -8.36 7.18
CA PHE A 51 -5.19 -8.61 8.37
C PHE A 51 -4.43 -9.37 9.49
N ALA A 52 -3.11 -9.40 9.46
CA ALA A 52 -2.33 -9.93 10.58
C ALA A 52 -2.72 -9.25 11.90
N SER A 53 -3.12 -8.01 11.80
CA SER A 53 -3.63 -7.22 12.90
C SER A 53 -5.06 -7.55 13.36
N PHE A 54 -5.83 -8.42 12.70
CA PHE A 54 -7.18 -8.71 13.16
C PHE A 54 -7.20 -9.25 14.59
N ILE A 55 -6.21 -10.08 14.94
CA ILE A 55 -6.05 -10.61 16.30
C ILE A 55 -5.48 -9.55 17.24
N GLU A 56 -4.56 -8.71 16.76
CA GLU A 56 -3.85 -7.71 17.58
C GLU A 56 -4.65 -6.42 17.76
N VAL A 57 -5.36 -5.96 16.73
CA VAL A 57 -6.08 -4.68 16.74
C VAL A 57 -7.61 -4.81 16.80
N GLY A 58 -8.14 -6.02 16.96
CA GLY A 58 -9.55 -6.24 17.20
C GLY A 58 -10.48 -5.89 16.02
N GLY A 59 -10.06 -6.13 14.79
CA GLY A 59 -10.87 -5.88 13.61
C GLY A 59 -10.95 -4.42 13.19
N ARG A 60 -9.98 -3.59 13.57
CA ARG A 60 -9.85 -2.22 13.07
C ARG A 60 -9.57 -2.27 11.58
N THR A 61 -10.20 -1.38 10.82
CA THR A 61 -9.96 -1.21 9.38
C THR A 61 -9.00 -0.07 9.14
N GLY A 62 -8.25 -0.15 8.05
CA GLY A 62 -7.30 0.87 7.65
C GLY A 62 -6.02 0.26 7.10
N LEU A 63 -5.09 1.12 6.73
CA LEU A 63 -3.73 0.73 6.34
C LEU A 63 -2.82 0.75 7.56
N GLY A 64 -2.20 -0.38 7.87
CA GLY A 64 -1.02 -0.42 8.73
C GLY A 64 0.16 0.13 7.95
N TYR A 65 0.82 1.17 8.47
CA TYR A 65 1.82 1.91 7.71
C TYR A 65 2.97 1.01 7.23
N ARG A 66 3.66 0.38 8.17
CA ARG A 66 4.81 -0.50 7.91
C ARG A 66 4.43 -1.69 7.02
N ASP A 67 3.36 -2.39 7.38
CA ASP A 67 2.92 -3.59 6.67
C ASP A 67 2.57 -3.28 5.21
N THR A 68 1.86 -2.19 4.98
CA THR A 68 1.48 -1.76 3.62
C THR A 68 2.70 -1.32 2.81
N ALA A 69 3.67 -0.63 3.41
CA ALA A 69 4.91 -0.25 2.75
C ALA A 69 5.72 -1.49 2.32
N GLN A 70 5.85 -2.48 3.20
CA GLN A 70 6.52 -3.75 2.89
C GLN A 70 5.80 -4.53 1.79
N ASP A 71 4.46 -4.61 1.86
CA ASP A 71 3.67 -5.32 0.85
C ASP A 71 3.76 -4.62 -0.52
N ALA A 72 3.74 -3.28 -0.56
CA ALA A 72 3.88 -2.53 -1.81
C ALA A 72 5.18 -2.87 -2.57
N MET A 73 6.28 -3.16 -1.85
CA MET A 73 7.54 -3.57 -2.48
C MET A 73 7.47 -4.91 -3.23
N THR A 74 6.43 -5.71 -2.98
CA THR A 74 6.32 -7.06 -3.56
C THR A 74 5.65 -7.09 -4.93
N ILE A 75 5.04 -6.00 -5.39
CA ILE A 75 4.21 -6.00 -6.60
C ILE A 75 4.61 -5.00 -7.71
N PRO A 76 5.70 -4.22 -7.64
CA PRO A 76 5.96 -3.23 -8.68
C PRO A 76 6.16 -3.86 -10.07
N HIS A 77 6.70 -5.08 -10.15
CA HIS A 77 6.90 -5.82 -11.39
C HIS A 77 5.60 -6.41 -11.99
N SER A 78 4.58 -6.69 -11.17
CA SER A 78 3.31 -7.29 -11.62
C SER A 78 2.16 -6.27 -11.68
N ASN A 79 2.16 -5.28 -10.79
CA ASN A 79 1.11 -4.28 -10.69
C ASN A 79 1.67 -2.91 -10.25
N PRO A 80 2.48 -2.24 -11.10
CA PRO A 80 3.11 -0.97 -10.73
C PRO A 80 2.10 0.13 -10.39
N GLY A 81 0.93 0.13 -11.04
CA GLY A 81 -0.13 1.10 -10.75
C GLY A 81 -0.66 0.96 -9.32
N LYS A 82 -0.89 -0.26 -8.85
CA LYS A 82 -1.35 -0.51 -7.48
C LYS A 82 -0.26 -0.26 -6.45
N CYS A 83 1.00 -0.59 -6.78
CA CYS A 83 2.16 -0.25 -5.97
C CYS A 83 2.23 1.27 -5.74
N ARG A 84 2.16 2.05 -6.82
CA ARG A 84 2.15 3.51 -6.77
C ARG A 84 0.99 4.06 -5.93
N GLU A 85 -0.23 3.56 -6.14
CA GLU A 85 -1.40 3.96 -5.37
C GLU A 85 -1.18 3.78 -3.86
N ARG A 86 -0.63 2.64 -3.45
CA ARG A 86 -0.33 2.38 -2.04
C ARG A 86 0.75 3.28 -1.47
N ILE A 87 1.82 3.53 -2.24
CA ILE A 87 2.86 4.49 -1.86
C ILE A 87 2.27 5.89 -1.68
N GLU A 88 1.43 6.35 -2.61
CA GLU A 88 0.78 7.66 -2.50
C GLU A 88 -0.14 7.76 -1.28
N GLN A 89 -0.88 6.70 -0.96
CA GLN A 89 -1.70 6.64 0.24
C GLN A 89 -0.87 6.71 1.52
N LEU A 90 0.29 6.04 1.56
CA LEU A 90 1.20 6.11 2.69
C LEU A 90 1.85 7.49 2.84
N LEU A 91 2.21 8.13 1.72
CA LEU A 91 2.69 9.51 1.73
C LEU A 91 1.64 10.47 2.32
N ASN A 92 0.36 10.30 1.97
CA ASN A 92 -0.75 11.06 2.55
C ASN A 92 -0.96 10.79 4.05
N GLY A 93 -0.55 9.62 4.54
CA GLY A 93 -0.57 9.26 5.95
C GLY A 93 0.71 9.65 6.72
N LEU A 94 1.62 10.42 6.10
CA LEU A 94 2.79 10.97 6.75
C LEU A 94 2.49 12.34 7.34
N VAL A 95 2.93 12.59 8.55
CA VAL A 95 2.90 13.91 9.19
C VAL A 95 4.14 14.71 8.76
N SER A 96 4.00 16.04 8.65
CA SER A 96 5.07 16.92 8.15
C SER A 96 6.37 16.86 8.97
N GLU A 97 6.29 16.44 10.23
CA GLU A 97 7.45 16.16 11.08
C GLU A 97 8.23 14.90 10.69
N GLY A 98 7.68 14.03 9.81
CA GLY A 98 8.38 12.87 9.24
C GLY A 98 7.99 11.51 9.83
N TYR A 99 7.00 11.41 10.70
CA TYR A 99 6.49 10.12 11.18
C TYR A 99 5.19 9.71 10.47
N GLY A 100 4.98 8.42 10.34
CA GLY A 100 3.77 7.83 9.75
C GLY A 100 2.69 7.58 10.80
N LEU A 101 1.43 7.73 10.40
CA LEU A 101 0.29 7.30 11.21
C LEU A 101 0.25 5.78 11.24
N HIS A 102 0.48 5.17 12.42
CA HIS A 102 0.62 3.71 12.58
C HIS A 102 -0.49 2.91 11.91
N LEU A 103 -1.73 3.37 12.05
CA LEU A 103 -2.92 2.83 11.39
C LEU A 103 -3.84 3.97 10.99
N PHE A 104 -4.22 4.05 9.72
CA PHE A 104 -5.10 5.11 9.21
C PHE A 104 -5.98 4.62 8.06
N ASP A 105 -7.10 5.31 7.85
CA ASP A 105 -7.96 5.09 6.68
C ASP A 105 -7.58 6.11 5.59
N PRO A 106 -7.15 5.68 4.40
CA PRO A 106 -6.85 6.60 3.30
C PRO A 106 -7.99 7.58 2.97
N ALA A 107 -9.23 7.16 3.19
CA ALA A 107 -10.41 8.01 2.98
C ALA A 107 -10.44 9.24 3.89
N TRP A 108 -9.63 9.29 4.96
CA TRP A 108 -9.54 10.50 5.80
C TRP A 108 -8.90 11.68 5.07
N PHE A 109 -8.09 11.42 4.05
CA PHE A 109 -7.30 12.40 3.32
C PHE A 109 -7.72 12.55 1.84
N GLU A 110 -8.65 11.72 1.35
CA GLU A 110 -9.18 11.77 -0.01
C GLU A 110 -10.48 12.59 -0.05
N GLU A 111 -10.40 13.90 -0.32
CA GLU A 111 -11.57 14.79 -0.34
C GLU A 111 -12.60 14.49 -1.44
N GLU A 112 -12.27 13.76 -2.50
CA GLU A 112 -13.12 13.62 -3.70
C GLU A 112 -13.43 12.19 -4.17
N LYS A 113 -12.77 11.17 -3.68
CA LYS A 113 -13.13 9.80 -4.07
C LYS A 113 -14.26 9.28 -3.19
N LYS A 114 -15.50 9.57 -3.59
CA LYS A 114 -16.64 8.76 -3.17
C LYS A 114 -16.31 7.31 -3.51
N SER A 115 -16.04 6.54 -2.47
CA SER A 115 -15.72 5.12 -2.56
C SER A 115 -16.64 4.41 -3.56
N ASP A 116 -16.07 3.66 -4.49
CA ASP A 116 -16.77 2.72 -5.35
C ASP A 116 -17.42 1.60 -4.51
N GLY A 117 -18.42 1.96 -3.74
CA GLY A 117 -19.40 1.04 -3.13
C GLY A 117 -18.90 -0.01 -2.14
N PHE A 118 -17.61 -0.25 -1.98
CA PHE A 118 -17.08 -1.15 -0.96
C PHE A 118 -16.81 -0.39 0.34
N LYS A 119 -17.87 -0.16 1.09
CA LYS A 119 -17.70 0.24 2.50
C LYS A 119 -17.30 -1.02 3.27
N SER A 120 -16.06 -1.06 3.74
CA SER A 120 -15.70 -2.05 4.75
C SER A 120 -16.70 -1.94 5.91
N PRO A 121 -17.39 -3.03 6.30
CA PRO A 121 -18.45 -2.98 7.30
C PRO A 121 -17.95 -2.66 8.72
N THR A 122 -16.66 -2.46 8.90
CA THR A 122 -15.99 -2.34 10.20
C THR A 122 -15.22 -1.03 10.39
N VAL A 123 -15.43 0.00 9.55
CA VAL A 123 -14.81 1.31 9.82
C VAL A 123 -15.43 1.89 11.09
N ILE A 124 -14.66 1.90 12.18
CA ILE A 124 -15.03 2.66 13.38
C ILE A 124 -14.80 4.13 13.02
N PRO A 125 -15.83 4.97 13.02
CA PRO A 125 -15.67 6.39 12.73
C PRO A 125 -14.73 7.01 13.77
N VAL A 126 -13.56 7.47 13.33
CA VAL A 126 -12.65 8.24 14.16
C VAL A 126 -12.96 9.71 13.95
N ALA A 127 -13.17 10.46 15.03
CA ALA A 127 -13.40 11.89 14.94
C ALA A 127 -12.18 12.57 14.30
N GLU A 128 -12.39 13.58 13.45
CA GLU A 128 -11.32 14.24 12.69
C GLU A 128 -10.16 14.69 13.57
N LYS A 129 -10.46 15.24 14.75
CA LYS A 129 -9.47 15.67 15.75
C LYS A 129 -8.61 14.54 16.34
N ASP A 130 -9.06 13.29 16.23
CA ASP A 130 -8.41 12.11 16.80
C ASP A 130 -7.73 11.25 15.72
N ARG A 131 -7.68 11.75 14.46
CA ARG A 131 -7.07 11.02 13.32
C ARG A 131 -5.56 11.08 13.32
N ILE A 132 -5.00 12.18 13.82
CA ILE A 132 -3.56 12.42 13.89
C ILE A 132 -3.14 12.33 15.34
N HIS A 133 -2.27 11.36 15.64
CA HIS A 133 -1.62 11.24 16.95
C HIS A 133 -0.30 12.01 16.97
N GLY A 134 0.22 12.29 18.15
CA GLY A 134 1.52 12.95 18.30
C GLY A 134 2.71 11.99 18.07
N PRO A 135 3.93 12.55 18.01
CA PRO A 135 5.14 11.75 17.79
C PRO A 135 5.42 10.73 18.92
N GLU A 136 4.87 10.95 20.11
CA GLU A 136 4.97 10.03 21.25
C GLU A 136 4.25 8.70 21.03
N ASP A 137 3.26 8.67 20.16
CA ASP A 137 2.49 7.48 19.76
C ASP A 137 2.96 6.87 18.43
N ALA A 138 3.97 7.48 17.79
CA ALA A 138 4.51 7.00 16.53
C ALA A 138 5.44 5.80 16.74
N CYS A 139 5.33 4.80 15.85
CA CYS A 139 6.33 3.75 15.78
C CYS A 139 7.56 4.25 15.00
N ALA A 140 8.73 4.12 15.59
CA ALA A 140 9.97 4.69 15.07
C ALA A 140 10.35 4.21 13.66
N ASP A 141 9.94 3.01 13.28
CA ASP A 141 10.31 2.40 11.99
C ASP A 141 9.19 2.39 10.93
N ASP A 142 7.97 2.79 11.28
CA ASP A 142 6.83 2.71 10.36
C ASP A 142 7.10 3.45 9.05
N ALA A 143 7.46 4.72 9.14
CA ALA A 143 7.70 5.55 7.97
C ALA A 143 9.00 5.19 7.24
N LEU A 144 10.01 4.65 7.94
CA LEU A 144 11.26 4.23 7.30
C LEU A 144 11.06 3.21 6.19
N TRP A 145 10.06 2.32 6.29
CA TRP A 145 9.77 1.34 5.25
C TRP A 145 9.22 1.95 3.95
N LEU A 146 8.75 3.20 3.99
CA LEU A 146 8.31 3.89 2.78
C LEU A 146 9.49 4.26 1.87
N VAL A 147 10.67 4.53 2.44
CA VAL A 147 11.88 4.86 1.66
C VAL A 147 12.25 3.71 0.70
N PRO A 148 12.47 2.46 1.16
CA PRO A 148 12.72 1.36 0.23
C PRO A 148 11.53 1.06 -0.70
N ALA A 149 10.28 1.28 -0.28
CA ALA A 149 9.13 1.06 -1.14
C ALA A 149 9.15 1.99 -2.37
N VAL A 150 9.45 3.28 -2.19
CA VAL A 150 9.62 4.24 -3.28
C VAL A 150 10.81 3.86 -4.16
N VAL A 151 11.93 3.46 -3.55
CA VAL A 151 13.13 3.05 -4.29
C VAL A 151 12.87 1.81 -5.16
N GLU A 152 12.23 0.77 -4.61
CA GLU A 152 11.91 -0.44 -5.39
C GLU A 152 10.90 -0.14 -6.52
N TYR A 153 9.93 0.72 -6.28
CA TYR A 153 9.02 1.20 -7.33
C TYR A 153 9.77 1.86 -8.48
N ILE A 154 10.66 2.82 -8.18
CA ILE A 154 11.44 3.54 -9.20
C ILE A 154 12.41 2.60 -9.93
N LYS A 155 13.06 1.68 -9.23
CA LYS A 155 13.97 0.70 -9.84
C LYS A 155 13.27 -0.19 -10.85
N GLU A 156 12.05 -0.60 -10.55
CA GLU A 156 11.29 -1.50 -11.42
C GLU A 156 10.63 -0.75 -12.60
N THR A 157 10.10 0.46 -12.35
CA THR A 157 9.35 1.21 -13.37
C THR A 157 10.21 2.16 -14.20
N GLY A 158 11.33 2.64 -13.67
CA GLY A 158 12.13 3.70 -14.25
C GLY A 158 11.53 5.11 -14.08
N GLU A 159 10.42 5.26 -13.35
CA GLU A 159 9.71 6.54 -13.16
C GLU A 159 10.43 7.45 -12.14
N ILE A 160 11.62 7.91 -12.49
CA ILE A 160 12.42 8.76 -11.58
C ILE A 160 11.71 10.08 -11.25
N ASP A 161 10.93 10.64 -12.18
CA ASP A 161 10.20 11.89 -11.98
C ASP A 161 9.12 11.77 -10.88
N PHE A 162 8.82 10.57 -10.41
CA PHE A 162 7.91 10.35 -9.29
C PHE A 162 8.37 11.07 -8.02
N VAL A 163 9.68 11.25 -7.82
CA VAL A 163 10.23 11.95 -6.65
C VAL A 163 9.84 13.43 -6.60
N GLU A 164 9.52 14.03 -7.75
CA GLU A 164 9.13 15.45 -7.87
C GLU A 164 7.61 15.67 -7.69
N LYS A 165 6.83 14.59 -7.62
CA LYS A 165 5.38 14.69 -7.44
C LYS A 165 5.07 15.31 -6.08
N ALA A 166 4.23 16.36 -6.08
CA ALA A 166 3.69 16.94 -4.85
C ALA A 166 2.59 16.03 -4.27
N VAL A 167 2.68 15.76 -2.97
CA VAL A 167 1.72 14.96 -2.21
C VAL A 167 1.38 15.69 -0.90
N PRO A 168 0.11 15.69 -0.45
CA PRO A 168 -0.26 16.27 0.83
C PRO A 168 0.32 15.50 2.02
N TYR A 169 0.57 16.20 3.13
CA TYR A 169 0.79 15.59 4.44
C TYR A 169 -0.54 15.36 5.17
N ALA A 170 -0.57 14.43 6.11
CA ALA A 170 -1.73 14.13 6.94
C ALA A 170 -2.20 15.34 7.77
N ASP A 171 -1.25 16.14 8.26
CA ASP A 171 -1.47 17.33 9.08
C ASP A 171 -1.62 18.63 8.27
N GLY A 172 -1.68 18.53 6.95
CA GLY A 172 -1.89 19.65 6.02
C GLY A 172 -0.62 20.15 5.35
N GLY A 173 -0.81 20.96 4.31
CA GLY A 173 0.28 21.34 3.41
C GLY A 173 0.62 20.21 2.43
N SER A 174 1.61 20.45 1.57
CA SER A 174 2.11 19.47 0.63
C SER A 174 3.59 19.69 0.32
N ALA A 175 4.28 18.62 -0.03
CA ALA A 175 5.66 18.63 -0.44
C ALA A 175 5.91 17.58 -1.53
N THR A 176 7.08 17.57 -2.13
CA THR A 176 7.45 16.52 -3.08
C THR A 176 7.66 15.19 -2.37
N VAL A 177 7.54 14.08 -3.12
CA VAL A 177 7.89 12.76 -2.60
C VAL A 177 9.30 12.78 -2.01
N TYR A 178 10.25 13.43 -2.67
CA TYR A 178 11.63 13.56 -2.17
C TYR A 178 11.69 14.23 -0.79
N GLU A 179 10.94 15.31 -0.60
CA GLU A 179 10.88 16.02 0.69
C GLU A 179 10.21 15.20 1.78
N HIS A 180 9.19 14.39 1.44
CA HIS A 180 8.62 13.40 2.36
C HIS A 180 9.67 12.38 2.83
N LEU A 181 10.43 11.79 1.88
CA LEU A 181 11.47 10.82 2.24
C LEU A 181 12.57 11.47 3.08
N LYS A 182 12.92 12.72 2.81
CA LYS A 182 13.89 13.47 3.61
C LYS A 182 13.36 13.71 5.03
N ALA A 183 12.11 14.12 5.18
CA ALA A 183 11.49 14.31 6.50
C ALA A 183 11.50 13.02 7.33
N ILE A 184 11.21 11.86 6.71
CA ILE A 184 11.29 10.55 7.37
C ILE A 184 12.69 10.28 7.93
N LEU A 185 13.72 10.55 7.11
CA LEU A 185 15.11 10.30 7.53
C LEU A 185 15.60 11.31 8.56
N ASP A 186 15.09 12.54 8.54
CA ASP A 186 15.45 13.57 9.51
C ASP A 186 14.76 13.31 10.89
N PHE A 187 13.59 12.66 10.89
CA PHE A 187 12.86 12.29 12.11
C PHE A 187 13.47 11.08 12.84
N SER A 188 14.04 10.10 12.09
CA SER A 188 14.56 8.82 12.59
C SER A 188 15.95 8.96 13.18
#